data_a59e1bcd007b387c9414c6a8710b88ea
#
_entry.id   a59e1bcd007b387c9414c6a8710b88ea
#
_cell.length_a   1.000
_cell.length_b   1.000
_cell.length_c   1.000
_cell.angle_alpha   90.00
_cell.angle_beta   90.00
_cell.angle_gamma   90.00
#
_symmetry.space_group_name_H-M   'P 1'
#
loop_
_entity.id
_entity.type
_entity.pdbx_description
1 polymer ?
#
loop_
_entity_poly.entity_id
_entity_poly.type
_entity_poly.pdbx_seq_one_letter_code
_entity_poly.pdbx_strand_id
1 'polypeptide(L)'
;YYKNERRSRITAAVEDVNLIIRQGEFVFVTGSSGAGKSTLLQLICGDIQPSRGTVYLGKQQISQRVGRDRLRACFGQVSQTPQLMRQRTIAENLTMVARTRHVQTRMTAPQRMEKVLRMVGLKNVENKYPVELSGGECRLVELARAMINSPPILVLDELTANLDEDTIWDILHLLSELNHRGTTVIMATHAKKFVNLMRRRVITLVDGRILGDIEKGRYG
;
A
#
# COMPACT_ATOMS: atom_id res chain seq x y z
N TYR A 1 3.59 14.02 -14.61
CA TYR A 1 3.02 14.39 -15.94
C TYR A 1 3.12 13.20 -16.87
N TYR A 2 2.03 12.87 -17.56
CA TYR A 2 1.99 11.84 -18.59
C TYR A 2 1.71 12.51 -19.95
N LYS A 3 2.40 12.06 -20.99
CA LYS A 3 2.18 12.56 -22.36
C LYS A 3 0.95 11.86 -22.95
N ASN A 4 -0.07 12.62 -23.27
CA ASN A 4 -1.23 12.10 -23.98
C ASN A 4 -0.98 12.28 -25.47
N GLU A 5 -0.81 11.17 -26.21
CA GLU A 5 -0.43 11.19 -27.64
C GLU A 5 -1.48 11.87 -28.56
N ARG A 6 -2.72 12.00 -28.10
CA ARG A 6 -3.79 12.64 -28.92
C ARG A 6 -3.91 14.16 -28.77
N ARG A 7 -3.25 14.76 -27.74
CA ARG A 7 -3.20 16.22 -27.55
C ARG A 7 -1.86 16.54 -26.92
N SER A 8 -1.05 17.35 -27.58
CA SER A 8 0.28 17.80 -27.12
C SER A 8 0.30 18.52 -25.75
N ARG A 9 -0.67 18.26 -24.87
CA ARG A 9 -0.75 18.82 -23.53
C ARG A 9 -0.25 17.80 -22.52
N ILE A 10 0.81 18.16 -21.81
CA ILE A 10 1.25 17.45 -20.61
C ILE A 10 0.25 17.75 -19.52
N THR A 11 -0.50 16.74 -19.08
CA THR A 11 -1.44 16.88 -17.95
C THR A 11 -0.81 16.37 -16.68
N ALA A 12 -1.03 17.07 -15.57
CA ALA A 12 -0.61 16.59 -14.25
C ALA A 12 -1.51 15.40 -13.85
N ALA A 13 -0.89 14.33 -13.36
CA ALA A 13 -1.63 13.18 -12.83
C ALA A 13 -2.18 13.46 -11.43
N VAL A 14 -1.52 14.35 -10.68
CA VAL A 14 -1.95 14.87 -9.38
C VAL A 14 -1.57 16.35 -9.34
N GLU A 15 -2.50 17.21 -8.95
CA GLU A 15 -2.31 18.66 -8.94
C GLU A 15 -2.95 19.29 -7.71
N ASP A 16 -2.25 20.26 -7.11
CA ASP A 16 -2.71 21.08 -5.98
C ASP A 16 -3.25 20.26 -4.80
N VAL A 17 -2.50 19.21 -4.43
CA VAL A 17 -2.83 18.37 -3.29
C VAL A 17 -2.15 18.87 -2.04
N ASN A 18 -2.97 19.31 -1.06
CA ASN A 18 -2.58 19.63 0.30
C ASN A 18 -3.21 18.60 1.25
N LEU A 19 -2.41 17.68 1.77
CA LEU A 19 -2.88 16.53 2.53
C LEU A 19 -1.98 16.27 3.74
N ILE A 20 -2.60 16.05 4.90
CA ILE A 20 -1.92 15.58 6.10
C ILE A 20 -2.56 14.26 6.52
N ILE A 21 -1.74 13.22 6.63
CA ILE A 21 -2.13 11.93 7.21
C ILE A 21 -1.37 11.77 8.52
N ARG A 22 -2.09 11.58 9.63
CA ARG A 22 -1.51 11.44 10.96
C ARG A 22 -1.11 10.01 11.24
N GLN A 23 -0.15 9.82 12.12
CA GLN A 23 0.23 8.50 12.60
C GLN A 23 -0.98 7.77 13.20
N GLY A 24 -1.14 6.50 12.85
CA GLY A 24 -2.25 5.66 13.33
C GLY A 24 -3.59 5.91 12.62
N GLU A 25 -3.66 6.78 11.61
CA GLU A 25 -4.88 6.90 10.81
C GLU A 25 -5.08 5.69 9.89
N PHE A 26 -6.34 5.35 9.65
CA PHE A 26 -6.78 4.47 8.56
C PHE A 26 -7.49 5.33 7.52
N VAL A 27 -6.91 5.44 6.33
CA VAL A 27 -7.38 6.33 5.27
C VAL A 27 -7.68 5.54 4.01
N PHE A 28 -8.89 5.68 3.48
CA PHE A 28 -9.22 5.24 2.14
C PHE A 28 -8.99 6.36 1.12
N VAL A 29 -8.38 6.01 -0.01
CA VAL A 29 -8.24 6.90 -1.18
C VAL A 29 -9.16 6.37 -2.27
N THR A 30 -10.17 7.14 -2.63
CA THR A 30 -11.22 6.77 -3.57
C THR A 30 -11.20 7.68 -4.80
N GLY A 31 -11.91 7.29 -5.85
CA GLY A 31 -12.00 8.04 -7.11
C GLY A 31 -12.08 7.11 -8.32
N SER A 32 -12.46 7.63 -9.46
CA SER A 32 -12.55 6.87 -10.72
C SER A 32 -11.19 6.31 -11.16
N SER A 33 -11.20 5.38 -12.12
CA SER A 33 -9.96 4.96 -12.79
C SER A 33 -9.29 6.16 -13.44
N GLY A 34 -7.96 6.28 -13.28
CA GLY A 34 -7.22 7.44 -13.79
C GLY A 34 -7.30 8.71 -12.94
N ALA A 35 -8.04 8.75 -11.83
CA ALA A 35 -8.15 9.92 -10.97
C ALA A 35 -6.84 10.35 -10.27
N GLY A 36 -5.74 9.58 -10.39
CA GLY A 36 -4.45 9.91 -9.80
C GLY A 36 -4.13 9.16 -8.49
N LYS A 37 -4.96 8.19 -8.05
CA LYS A 37 -4.77 7.46 -6.78
C LYS A 37 -3.39 6.80 -6.67
N SER A 38 -3.01 5.96 -7.63
CA SER A 38 -1.70 5.29 -7.63
C SER A 38 -0.54 6.28 -7.65
N THR A 39 -0.68 7.38 -8.40
CA THR A 39 0.33 8.46 -8.43
C THR A 39 0.45 9.14 -7.08
N LEU A 40 -0.67 9.41 -6.39
CA LEU A 40 -0.65 9.97 -5.03
C LEU A 40 0.04 9.01 -4.06
N LEU A 41 -0.27 7.71 -4.11
CA LEU A 41 0.38 6.71 -3.25
C LEU A 41 1.89 6.63 -3.52
N GLN A 42 2.33 6.66 -4.78
CA GLN A 42 3.75 6.67 -5.15
C GLN A 42 4.48 7.94 -4.68
N LEU A 43 3.81 9.11 -4.69
CA LEU A 43 4.35 10.35 -4.11
C LEU A 43 4.51 10.23 -2.59
N ILE A 44 3.52 9.67 -1.89
CA ILE A 44 3.56 9.45 -0.44
C ILE A 44 4.73 8.53 -0.06
N CYS A 45 4.96 7.47 -0.83
CA CYS A 45 6.06 6.51 -0.58
C CYS A 45 7.43 7.04 -1.03
N GLY A 46 7.49 8.14 -1.79
CA GLY A 46 8.71 8.66 -2.37
C GLY A 46 9.26 7.84 -3.55
N ASP A 47 8.43 6.99 -4.17
CA ASP A 47 8.79 6.23 -5.37
C ASP A 47 8.98 7.15 -6.57
N ILE A 48 8.16 8.20 -6.64
CA ILE A 48 8.26 9.30 -7.58
C ILE A 48 8.39 10.63 -6.83
N GLN A 49 8.98 11.62 -7.49
CA GLN A 49 9.11 12.97 -6.93
C GLN A 49 8.05 13.90 -7.51
N PRO A 50 7.49 14.82 -6.70
CA PRO A 50 6.61 15.84 -7.21
C PRO A 50 7.39 16.80 -8.13
N SER A 51 6.77 17.24 -9.23
CA SER A 51 7.33 18.26 -10.12
C SER A 51 7.36 19.63 -9.45
N ARG A 52 6.40 19.89 -8.55
CA ARG A 52 6.31 21.08 -7.69
C ARG A 52 5.78 20.66 -6.33
N GLY A 53 6.12 21.43 -5.30
CA GLY A 53 5.74 21.11 -3.92
C GLY A 53 6.68 20.09 -3.27
N THR A 54 6.29 19.60 -2.12
CA THR A 54 7.14 18.77 -1.25
C THR A 54 6.29 17.72 -0.51
N VAL A 55 6.90 16.59 -0.23
CA VAL A 55 6.31 15.54 0.61
C VAL A 55 7.19 15.37 1.85
N TYR A 56 6.56 15.23 3.01
CA TYR A 56 7.24 15.05 4.30
C TYR A 56 6.79 13.76 4.98
N LEU A 57 7.74 13.09 5.64
CA LEU A 57 7.48 12.05 6.63
C LEU A 57 7.95 12.57 7.99
N GLY A 58 7.03 12.95 8.84
CA GLY A 58 7.32 13.68 10.07
C GLY A 58 8.00 15.02 9.76
N LYS A 59 9.21 15.20 10.28
CA LYS A 59 10.01 16.43 10.03
C LYS A 59 10.95 16.31 8.82
N GLN A 60 11.02 15.14 8.20
CA GLN A 60 11.97 14.88 7.11
C GLN A 60 11.27 14.99 5.75
N GLN A 61 11.81 15.82 4.87
CA GLN A 61 11.37 15.90 3.47
C GLN A 61 11.77 14.60 2.74
N ILE A 62 10.81 14.00 2.05
CA ILE A 62 11.04 12.84 1.19
C ILE A 62 11.71 13.33 -0.11
N SER A 63 12.98 13.01 -0.29
CA SER A 63 13.71 13.35 -1.51
C SER A 63 14.47 12.15 -2.04
N GLN A 64 14.74 12.14 -3.35
CA GLN A 64 15.45 11.01 -3.98
C GLN A 64 16.92 10.88 -3.52
N ARG A 65 17.51 11.91 -2.92
CA ARG A 65 18.96 11.97 -2.71
C ARG A 65 19.44 11.48 -1.35
N VAL A 66 18.59 11.45 -0.31
CA VAL A 66 19.06 11.14 1.06
C VAL A 66 18.12 10.16 1.74
N GLY A 67 18.68 9.04 2.23
CA GLY A 67 17.98 8.15 3.15
C GLY A 67 16.91 7.24 2.53
N ARG A 68 16.97 6.94 1.24
CA ARG A 68 16.02 6.04 0.55
C ARG A 68 15.76 4.72 1.30
N ASP A 69 16.81 4.11 1.83
CA ASP A 69 16.67 2.82 2.52
C ASP A 69 15.91 2.96 3.85
N ARG A 70 16.14 4.06 4.59
CA ARG A 70 15.39 4.36 5.82
C ARG A 70 13.92 4.69 5.52
N LEU A 71 13.66 5.47 4.47
CA LEU A 71 12.30 5.79 4.05
C LEU A 71 11.56 4.53 3.61
N ARG A 72 12.18 3.69 2.78
CA ARG A 72 11.60 2.41 2.35
C ARG A 72 11.31 1.48 3.51
N ALA A 73 12.12 1.50 4.56
CA ALA A 73 11.86 0.72 5.77
C ALA A 73 10.61 1.20 6.55
N CYS A 74 10.17 2.45 6.35
CA CYS A 74 8.94 2.96 6.97
C CYS A 74 7.67 2.52 6.25
N PHE A 75 7.76 2.08 5.00
CA PHE A 75 6.62 1.74 4.17
C PHE A 75 6.57 0.25 3.84
N GLY A 76 5.44 -0.39 4.11
CA GLY A 76 5.05 -1.65 3.50
C GLY A 76 4.11 -1.34 2.35
N GLN A 77 4.47 -1.78 1.14
CA GLN A 77 3.73 -1.41 -0.07
C GLN A 77 3.15 -2.63 -0.77
N VAL A 78 1.90 -2.51 -1.23
CA VAL A 78 1.30 -3.39 -2.23
C VAL A 78 0.88 -2.53 -3.41
N SER A 79 1.43 -2.82 -4.58
CA SER A 79 1.12 -2.11 -5.82
C SER A 79 -0.07 -2.72 -6.54
N GLN A 80 -0.73 -1.94 -7.39
CA GLN A 80 -1.83 -2.42 -8.24
C GLN A 80 -1.38 -3.59 -9.14
N THR A 81 -0.18 -3.50 -9.72
CA THR A 81 0.41 -4.59 -10.51
C THR A 81 1.18 -5.53 -9.61
N PRO A 82 0.94 -6.86 -9.67
CA PRO A 82 1.67 -7.84 -8.89
C PRO A 82 3.18 -7.76 -9.10
N GLN A 83 3.93 -7.76 -8.00
CA GLN A 83 5.40 -7.60 -8.00
C GLN A 83 6.13 -8.80 -7.39
N LEU A 84 5.49 -9.98 -7.34
CA LEU A 84 6.19 -11.19 -6.94
C LEU A 84 7.13 -11.66 -8.07
N MET A 85 8.33 -12.06 -7.69
CA MET A 85 9.29 -12.65 -8.62
C MET A 85 8.86 -14.06 -8.95
N ARG A 86 8.40 -14.28 -10.19
CA ARG A 86 7.85 -15.55 -10.66
C ARG A 86 8.83 -16.72 -10.61
N GLN A 87 10.13 -16.44 -10.74
CA GLN A 87 11.22 -17.42 -10.72
C GLN A 87 11.78 -17.69 -9.33
N ARG A 88 11.17 -17.15 -8.30
CA ARG A 88 11.56 -17.31 -6.89
C ARG A 88 10.42 -17.92 -6.11
N THR A 89 10.74 -18.76 -5.14
CA THR A 89 9.76 -19.29 -4.22
C THR A 89 9.14 -18.18 -3.36
N ILE A 90 8.04 -18.47 -2.70
CA ILE A 90 7.41 -17.51 -1.76
C ILE A 90 8.38 -17.18 -0.62
N ALA A 91 9.09 -18.16 -0.08
CA ALA A 91 10.12 -17.93 0.93
C ALA A 91 11.21 -16.96 0.44
N GLU A 92 11.71 -17.12 -0.76
CA GLU A 92 12.70 -16.21 -1.35
C GLU A 92 12.16 -14.80 -1.56
N ASN A 93 10.92 -14.67 -2.07
CA ASN A 93 10.23 -13.38 -2.24
C ASN A 93 10.09 -12.62 -0.92
N LEU A 94 9.74 -13.31 0.16
CA LEU A 94 9.61 -12.73 1.49
C LEU A 94 10.96 -12.42 2.13
N THR A 95 11.93 -13.34 2.01
CA THR A 95 13.26 -13.21 2.62
C THR A 95 14.03 -12.01 2.09
N MET A 96 13.88 -11.67 0.81
CA MET A 96 14.54 -10.51 0.23
C MET A 96 14.21 -9.22 0.97
N VAL A 97 12.93 -9.02 1.31
CA VAL A 97 12.48 -7.85 2.09
C VAL A 97 12.85 -7.98 3.56
N ALA A 98 12.77 -9.20 4.10
CA ALA A 98 13.11 -9.47 5.50
C ALA A 98 14.58 -9.14 5.86
N ARG A 99 15.48 -9.19 4.89
CA ARG A 99 16.94 -8.93 5.09
C ARG A 99 17.32 -7.45 5.04
N THR A 100 16.38 -6.52 4.86
CA THR A 100 16.71 -5.08 4.85
C THR A 100 17.27 -4.64 6.20
N ARG A 101 18.35 -3.84 6.20
CA ARG A 101 19.22 -3.57 7.36
C ARG A 101 18.60 -2.71 8.48
N HIS A 102 17.43 -2.13 8.30
CA HIS A 102 16.87 -1.13 9.24
C HIS A 102 15.76 -1.68 10.14
N VAL A 103 15.64 -3.01 10.25
CA VAL A 103 14.59 -3.63 11.08
C VAL A 103 15.14 -3.96 12.46
N GLN A 104 14.66 -3.26 13.47
CA GLN A 104 14.93 -3.58 14.88
C GLN A 104 13.93 -4.67 15.33
N THR A 105 14.33 -5.92 15.28
CA THR A 105 13.52 -7.05 15.74
C THR A 105 14.40 -8.15 16.32
N ARG A 106 13.85 -8.84 17.33
CA ARG A 106 14.48 -10.05 17.90
C ARG A 106 14.17 -11.31 17.09
N MET A 107 13.22 -11.23 16.14
CA MET A 107 12.80 -12.38 15.33
C MET A 107 13.73 -12.57 14.13
N THR A 108 14.07 -13.82 13.83
CA THR A 108 14.78 -14.19 12.61
C THR A 108 13.91 -14.00 11.37
N ALA A 109 14.51 -13.96 10.17
CA ALA A 109 13.74 -13.85 8.94
C ALA A 109 12.72 -14.99 8.72
N PRO A 110 13.07 -16.27 8.97
CA PRO A 110 12.09 -17.36 8.92
C PRO A 110 10.93 -17.20 9.90
N GLN A 111 11.19 -16.79 11.14
CA GLN A 111 10.13 -16.57 12.13
C GLN A 111 9.18 -15.43 11.70
N ARG A 112 9.70 -14.36 11.11
CA ARG A 112 8.88 -13.26 10.57
C ARG A 112 8.05 -13.73 9.39
N MET A 113 8.63 -14.53 8.50
CA MET A 113 7.94 -15.11 7.34
C MET A 113 6.76 -15.99 7.79
N GLU A 114 7.00 -16.95 8.67
CA GLU A 114 5.95 -17.81 9.24
C GLU A 114 4.82 -16.97 9.86
N LYS A 115 5.20 -15.98 10.67
CA LYS A 115 4.24 -15.08 11.30
C LYS A 115 3.34 -14.37 10.28
N VAL A 116 3.91 -13.74 9.26
CA VAL A 116 3.11 -12.96 8.30
C VAL A 116 2.27 -13.85 7.38
N LEU A 117 2.78 -15.02 6.98
CA LEU A 117 2.00 -15.99 6.21
C LEU A 117 0.77 -16.48 7.00
N ARG A 118 0.97 -16.78 8.30
CA ARG A 118 -0.13 -17.17 9.19
C ARG A 118 -1.15 -16.01 9.35
N MET A 119 -0.69 -14.75 9.45
CA MET A 119 -1.58 -13.58 9.58
C MET A 119 -2.48 -13.40 8.37
N VAL A 120 -2.00 -13.71 7.17
CA VAL A 120 -2.81 -13.65 5.93
C VAL A 120 -3.52 -14.97 5.60
N GLY A 121 -3.52 -15.96 6.52
CA GLY A 121 -4.23 -17.22 6.37
C GLY A 121 -3.57 -18.24 5.44
N LEU A 122 -2.34 -18.00 4.97
CA LEU A 122 -1.62 -18.92 4.08
C LEU A 122 -0.79 -19.94 4.88
N LYS A 123 -0.86 -21.23 4.47
CA LYS A 123 -0.12 -22.33 5.07
C LYS A 123 0.55 -23.15 3.99
N ASN A 124 1.78 -23.63 4.29
CA ASN A 124 2.54 -24.55 3.43
C ASN A 124 2.77 -24.01 1.99
N VAL A 125 2.96 -22.70 1.86
CA VAL A 125 3.21 -22.04 0.55
C VAL A 125 4.66 -21.62 0.36
N GLU A 126 5.51 -21.76 1.37
CA GLU A 126 6.88 -21.24 1.43
C GLU A 126 7.73 -21.70 0.26
N ASN A 127 7.59 -22.98 -0.10
CA ASN A 127 8.36 -23.63 -1.17
C ASN A 127 7.69 -23.56 -2.55
N LYS A 128 6.47 -23.01 -2.62
CA LYS A 128 5.76 -22.83 -3.89
C LYS A 128 6.29 -21.61 -4.66
N TYR A 129 6.12 -21.65 -5.96
CA TYR A 129 6.34 -20.50 -6.83
C TYR A 129 5.03 -19.71 -7.00
N PRO A 130 5.07 -18.40 -7.31
CA PRO A 130 3.87 -17.60 -7.57
C PRO A 130 2.93 -18.18 -8.63
N VAL A 131 3.46 -18.90 -9.61
CA VAL A 131 2.68 -19.54 -10.67
C VAL A 131 1.82 -20.73 -10.19
N GLU A 132 2.13 -21.27 -9.00
CA GLU A 132 1.40 -22.38 -8.38
C GLU A 132 0.29 -21.89 -7.43
N LEU A 133 0.17 -20.58 -7.28
CA LEU A 133 -0.83 -19.93 -6.43
C LEU A 133 -1.93 -19.29 -7.27
N SER A 134 -3.14 -19.24 -6.72
CA SER A 134 -4.22 -18.42 -7.27
C SER A 134 -3.86 -16.92 -7.25
N GLY A 135 -4.55 -16.12 -8.05
CA GLY A 135 -4.36 -14.67 -8.02
C GLY A 135 -4.62 -14.05 -6.64
N GLY A 136 -5.61 -14.57 -5.91
CA GLY A 136 -5.93 -14.16 -4.55
C GLY A 136 -4.80 -14.50 -3.56
N GLU A 137 -4.31 -15.74 -3.60
CA GLU A 137 -3.17 -16.14 -2.75
C GLU A 137 -1.92 -15.30 -3.06
N CYS A 138 -1.65 -14.99 -4.32
CA CYS A 138 -0.56 -14.08 -4.69
C CYS A 138 -0.73 -12.70 -4.04
N ARG A 139 -1.95 -12.14 -3.99
CA ARG A 139 -2.24 -10.87 -3.31
C ARG A 139 -2.01 -10.96 -1.80
N LEU A 140 -2.40 -12.06 -1.17
CA LEU A 140 -2.12 -12.30 0.25
C LEU A 140 -0.61 -12.42 0.52
N VAL A 141 0.17 -13.06 -0.37
CA VAL A 141 1.63 -13.09 -0.27
C VAL A 141 2.24 -11.68 -0.42
N GLU A 142 1.71 -10.84 -1.32
CA GLU A 142 2.17 -9.44 -1.44
C GLU A 142 1.90 -8.65 -0.17
N LEU A 143 0.73 -8.83 0.45
CA LEU A 143 0.41 -8.24 1.74
C LEU A 143 1.35 -8.74 2.84
N ALA A 144 1.59 -10.06 2.92
CA ALA A 144 2.56 -10.65 3.85
C ALA A 144 3.96 -10.06 3.66
N ARG A 145 4.41 -9.89 2.40
CA ARG A 145 5.68 -9.25 2.07
C ARG A 145 5.75 -7.81 2.52
N ALA A 146 4.67 -7.04 2.35
CA ALA A 146 4.58 -5.66 2.81
C ALA A 146 4.68 -5.55 4.33
N MET A 147 4.13 -6.53 5.07
CA MET A 147 4.10 -6.55 6.54
C MET A 147 5.33 -7.17 7.21
N ILE A 148 6.21 -7.87 6.50
CA ILE A 148 7.23 -8.75 7.08
C ILE A 148 8.20 -8.05 8.04
N ASN A 149 8.43 -6.77 7.83
CA ASN A 149 9.29 -5.92 8.65
C ASN A 149 8.51 -5.05 9.65
N SER A 150 7.21 -5.30 9.82
CA SER A 150 6.32 -4.53 10.69
C SER A 150 6.45 -3.01 10.46
N PRO A 151 6.27 -2.53 9.23
CA PRO A 151 6.46 -1.12 8.92
C PRO A 151 5.42 -0.27 9.65
N PRO A 152 5.76 0.98 10.04
CA PRO A 152 4.81 1.89 10.67
C PRO A 152 3.71 2.37 9.73
N ILE A 153 3.89 2.26 8.41
CA ILE A 153 2.94 2.70 7.40
C ILE A 153 2.73 1.61 6.37
N LEU A 154 1.48 1.24 6.12
CA LEU A 154 1.07 0.37 5.00
C LEU A 154 0.40 1.20 3.93
N VAL A 155 0.85 1.05 2.69
CA VAL A 155 0.30 1.73 1.51
C VAL A 155 -0.13 0.67 0.50
N LEU A 156 -1.44 0.58 0.26
CA LEU A 156 -2.07 -0.53 -0.45
C LEU A 156 -2.83 0.03 -1.66
N ASP A 157 -2.41 -0.36 -2.85
CA ASP A 157 -3.05 0.07 -4.10
C ASP A 157 -3.85 -1.09 -4.70
N GLU A 158 -5.19 -0.97 -4.67
CA GLU A 158 -6.16 -1.95 -5.21
C GLU A 158 -5.91 -3.39 -4.73
N LEU A 159 -5.54 -3.55 -3.44
CA LEU A 159 -5.25 -4.86 -2.85
C LEU A 159 -6.43 -5.83 -2.96
N THR A 160 -7.65 -5.33 -2.87
CA THR A 160 -8.89 -6.12 -2.84
C THR A 160 -9.45 -6.46 -4.24
N ALA A 161 -8.78 -6.07 -5.31
CA ALA A 161 -9.23 -6.37 -6.66
C ALA A 161 -9.15 -7.89 -6.95
N ASN A 162 -10.22 -8.44 -7.52
CA ASN A 162 -10.34 -9.87 -7.89
C ASN A 162 -10.26 -10.86 -6.70
N LEU A 163 -10.61 -10.41 -5.48
CA LEU A 163 -10.79 -11.26 -4.32
C LEU A 163 -12.27 -11.47 -4.04
N ASP A 164 -12.61 -12.62 -3.44
CA ASP A 164 -13.94 -12.86 -2.90
C ASP A 164 -14.21 -12.02 -1.66
N GLU A 165 -15.49 -11.83 -1.32
CA GLU A 165 -15.90 -10.95 -0.22
C GLU A 165 -15.36 -11.39 1.14
N ASP A 166 -15.28 -12.69 1.39
CA ASP A 166 -14.82 -13.23 2.67
C ASP A 166 -13.33 -12.94 2.85
N THR A 167 -12.53 -13.18 1.81
CA THR A 167 -11.09 -12.82 1.81
C THR A 167 -10.89 -11.30 1.98
N ILE A 168 -11.73 -10.47 1.37
CA ILE A 168 -11.65 -9.01 1.56
C ILE A 168 -11.92 -8.64 3.02
N TRP A 169 -12.93 -9.26 3.66
CA TRP A 169 -13.23 -9.03 5.06
C TRP A 169 -12.08 -9.43 5.98
N ASP A 170 -11.48 -10.59 5.76
CA ASP A 170 -10.33 -11.07 6.53
C ASP A 170 -9.15 -10.09 6.43
N ILE A 171 -8.86 -9.59 5.23
CA ILE A 171 -7.84 -8.57 5.00
C ILE A 171 -8.16 -7.27 5.76
N LEU A 172 -9.40 -6.79 5.67
CA LEU A 172 -9.80 -5.54 6.32
C LEU A 172 -9.79 -5.66 7.85
N HIS A 173 -10.17 -6.82 8.40
CA HIS A 173 -10.04 -7.11 9.82
C HIS A 173 -8.56 -7.11 10.24
N LEU A 174 -7.69 -7.79 9.51
CA LEU A 174 -6.25 -7.80 9.76
C LEU A 174 -5.66 -6.38 9.73
N LEU A 175 -6.00 -5.58 8.71
CA LEU A 175 -5.56 -4.19 8.60
C LEU A 175 -6.09 -3.32 9.75
N SER A 176 -7.33 -3.55 10.20
CA SER A 176 -7.90 -2.86 11.36
C SER A 176 -7.16 -3.22 12.65
N GLU A 177 -6.81 -4.48 12.86
CA GLU A 177 -6.00 -4.90 14.02
C GLU A 177 -4.61 -4.25 14.03
N LEU A 178 -3.94 -4.21 12.87
CA LEU A 178 -2.66 -3.55 12.71
C LEU A 178 -2.77 -2.04 12.99
N ASN A 179 -3.84 -1.43 12.51
CA ASN A 179 -4.12 -0.02 12.75
C ASN A 179 -4.38 0.27 14.23
N HIS A 180 -5.15 -0.55 14.95
CA HIS A 180 -5.33 -0.43 16.39
C HIS A 180 -4.02 -0.57 17.18
N ARG A 181 -3.03 -1.26 16.64
CA ARG A 181 -1.67 -1.37 17.21
C ARG A 181 -0.75 -0.22 16.80
N GLY A 182 -1.27 0.80 16.12
CA GLY A 182 -0.56 2.02 15.76
C GLY A 182 -0.01 2.09 14.34
N THR A 183 -0.23 1.07 13.49
CA THR A 183 0.16 1.12 12.08
C THR A 183 -0.76 2.10 11.34
N THR A 184 -0.19 3.02 10.58
CA THR A 184 -0.93 3.88 9.67
C THR A 184 -1.28 3.09 8.41
N VAL A 185 -2.53 3.11 7.97
CA VAL A 185 -2.98 2.40 6.77
C VAL A 185 -3.53 3.39 5.75
N ILE A 186 -3.00 3.35 4.53
CA ILE A 186 -3.46 4.16 3.40
C ILE A 186 -3.83 3.18 2.29
N MET A 187 -5.10 3.11 1.92
CA MET A 187 -5.59 2.12 0.98
C MET A 187 -6.40 2.75 -0.15
N ALA A 188 -5.87 2.67 -1.37
CA ALA A 188 -6.66 2.99 -2.56
C ALA A 188 -7.53 1.80 -2.93
N THR A 189 -8.83 2.04 -3.16
CA THR A 189 -9.76 0.98 -3.52
C THR A 189 -11.01 1.51 -4.23
N HIS A 190 -11.59 0.67 -5.07
CA HIS A 190 -12.92 0.86 -5.67
C HIS A 190 -14.04 0.12 -4.92
N ALA A 191 -13.72 -0.59 -3.85
CA ALA A 191 -14.66 -1.44 -3.10
C ALA A 191 -15.59 -0.61 -2.20
N LYS A 192 -16.54 0.13 -2.80
CA LYS A 192 -17.49 1.04 -2.14
C LYS A 192 -18.17 0.45 -0.91
N LYS A 193 -18.62 -0.81 -1.00
CA LYS A 193 -19.30 -1.54 0.07
C LYS A 193 -18.48 -1.52 1.36
N PHE A 194 -17.21 -1.89 1.26
CA PHE A 194 -16.33 -2.03 2.42
C PHE A 194 -15.91 -0.68 3.00
N VAL A 195 -15.61 0.31 2.13
CA VAL A 195 -15.32 1.69 2.56
C VAL A 195 -16.49 2.23 3.40
N ASN A 196 -17.73 2.04 2.92
CA ASN A 196 -18.93 2.52 3.59
C ASN A 196 -19.20 1.83 4.93
N LEU A 197 -18.86 0.55 5.05
CA LEU A 197 -19.05 -0.23 6.29
C LEU A 197 -17.99 0.09 7.33
N MET A 198 -16.73 0.28 6.93
CA MET A 198 -15.63 0.58 7.86
C MET A 198 -15.66 1.99 8.45
N ARG A 199 -16.29 2.94 7.79
CA ARG A 199 -16.46 4.34 8.24
C ARG A 199 -15.15 4.98 8.73
N ARG A 200 -14.09 4.79 7.97
CA ARG A 200 -12.79 5.44 8.20
C ARG A 200 -12.72 6.76 7.41
N ARG A 201 -11.62 7.49 7.55
CA ARG A 201 -11.37 8.68 6.74
C ARG A 201 -11.33 8.33 5.25
N VAL A 202 -12.02 9.11 4.43
CA VAL A 202 -12.10 8.92 2.98
C VAL A 202 -11.63 10.17 2.28
N ILE A 203 -10.60 10.03 1.45
CA ILE A 203 -10.10 11.05 0.55
C ILE A 203 -10.58 10.70 -0.85
N THR A 204 -11.34 11.59 -1.47
CA THR A 204 -11.86 11.41 -2.83
C THR A 204 -11.05 12.22 -3.82
N LEU A 205 -10.43 11.54 -4.78
CA LEU A 205 -9.73 12.17 -5.91
C LEU A 205 -10.61 12.22 -7.15
N VAL A 206 -10.59 13.37 -7.81
CA VAL A 206 -11.18 13.59 -9.14
C VAL A 206 -10.19 14.39 -9.97
N ASP A 207 -9.83 13.88 -11.14
CA ASP A 207 -8.92 14.53 -12.10
C ASP A 207 -7.62 15.06 -11.45
N GLY A 208 -7.03 14.24 -10.57
CA GLY A 208 -5.77 14.56 -9.89
C GLY A 208 -5.88 15.52 -8.72
N ARG A 209 -7.08 15.95 -8.32
CA ARG A 209 -7.30 16.87 -7.20
C ARG A 209 -8.13 16.22 -6.10
N ILE A 210 -7.92 16.65 -4.85
CA ILE A 210 -8.77 16.23 -3.74
C ILE A 210 -10.08 17.00 -3.82
N LEU A 211 -11.17 16.28 -4.09
CA LEU A 211 -12.53 16.82 -4.07
C LEU A 211 -13.15 16.77 -2.68
N GLY A 212 -12.82 15.76 -1.89
CA GLY A 212 -13.34 15.58 -0.54
C GLY A 212 -12.35 14.88 0.38
N ASP A 213 -12.40 15.24 1.66
CA ASP A 213 -11.63 14.65 2.74
C ASP A 213 -12.52 14.60 3.99
N ILE A 214 -13.04 13.43 4.33
CA ILE A 214 -14.08 13.24 5.35
C ILE A 214 -13.62 12.21 6.37
N GLU A 215 -13.52 12.58 7.65
CA GLU A 215 -12.97 11.73 8.72
C GLU A 215 -13.74 10.41 8.94
N LYS A 216 -15.06 10.41 8.80
CA LYS A 216 -15.94 9.22 8.84
C LYS A 216 -16.75 9.15 7.56
N GLY A 217 -16.03 9.07 6.44
CA GLY A 217 -16.60 9.22 5.12
C GLY A 217 -17.31 7.97 4.61
N ARG A 218 -18.04 8.19 3.54
CA ARG A 218 -18.59 7.14 2.67
C ARG A 218 -18.07 7.37 1.26
N TYR A 219 -18.02 6.32 0.52
CA TYR A 219 -17.75 6.39 -0.91
C TYR A 219 -19.01 6.95 -1.60
N GLY A 220 -18.92 8.13 -2.18
CA GLY A 220 -19.98 8.76 -2.96
C GLY A 220 -20.14 8.18 -4.36
#